data_58c38da7876754df78d40b404fb1413f
#
_entry.id   58c38da7876754df78d40b404fb1413f
#
_cell.length_a   1.000
_cell.length_b   1.000
_cell.length_c   1.000
_cell.angle_alpha   90.00
_cell.angle_beta   90.00
_cell.angle_gamma   90.00
#
_symmetry.space_group_name_H-M   'P 1'
#
loop_
_entity.id
_entity.type
_entity.pdbx_description
1 polymer ?
#
loop_
_entity_poly.entity_id
_entity_poly.type
_entity_poly.pdbx_seq_one_letter_code
_entity_poly.pdbx_strand_id
1 'polypeptide(L)'
;MKKILYSVFMLATMVLAACSSDDTIEPAVKRGMVLKANVEDTDTRATLTDNEGKWKFAFAKDDMVKVGNNEVESYYTFKNNGTVFESTDALQTTKAATWCAYFPGEIIELANQSGEFADVAKNYALAGETATATTGSDGLTVTMKAKAAVLCIVGVKDGDCLDINVQTAEGYVSGLTAAKNSAGFKVQTSPAKVTLLSKQKAGVYYVVVPAGVKLSVYNGNTLIKATKAGGLTAGKYYTLKTGDVDGEEDATIDGVVVKKKWVQLWPGGPKFATENVAKTLNWSEATAKGSAYAWGANWRTPTKDEMNFVNTVKDPKNEHNNLLIPLNTKAEVKVQDGKTGILYTGIQPGYTDKSIFLPFDGDYSYFGGDYWTSTEGQKGYGTVLDVLSASGIVYYYRLWDQGHTNTKYMVRPVLAE
;
A
#
# COMPACT_ATOMS: atom_id res chain seq x y z
N MET A 1 -21.86 5.59 -37.48
CA MET A 1 -21.66 7.04 -37.69
C MET A 1 -20.87 7.57 -36.52
N LYS A 2 -19.65 7.98 -36.81
CA LYS A 2 -18.67 8.53 -35.87
C LYS A 2 -19.05 9.93 -35.44
N LYS A 3 -18.98 10.26 -34.16
CA LYS A 3 -18.90 11.66 -33.73
C LYS A 3 -17.66 11.81 -32.82
N ILE A 4 -16.67 12.43 -33.42
CA ILE A 4 -15.44 12.91 -32.79
C ILE A 4 -15.77 14.25 -32.14
N LEU A 5 -15.50 14.41 -30.85
CA LEU A 5 -15.63 15.69 -30.16
C LEU A 5 -14.24 16.27 -29.96
N TYR A 6 -13.92 17.31 -30.71
CA TYR A 6 -12.70 18.11 -30.52
C TYR A 6 -12.94 19.15 -29.42
N SER A 7 -12.13 19.13 -28.36
CA SER A 7 -12.05 20.24 -27.42
C SER A 7 -11.01 21.24 -27.91
N VAL A 8 -11.46 22.39 -28.30
CA VAL A 8 -10.64 23.53 -28.71
C VAL A 8 -10.17 24.27 -27.47
N PHE A 9 -8.86 24.35 -27.29
CA PHE A 9 -8.22 25.23 -26.30
C PHE A 9 -8.22 26.67 -26.87
N MET A 10 -8.99 27.56 -26.26
CA MET A 10 -8.94 28.98 -26.56
C MET A 10 -7.81 29.65 -25.78
N LEU A 11 -6.76 30.04 -26.49
CA LEU A 11 -5.70 30.90 -26.02
C LEU A 11 -6.17 32.35 -26.13
N ALA A 12 -6.51 32.97 -25.00
CA ALA A 12 -6.84 34.40 -24.96
C ALA A 12 -5.56 35.22 -24.77
N THR A 13 -5.03 35.79 -25.84
CA THR A 13 -4.05 36.85 -25.82
C THR A 13 -4.78 38.18 -25.60
N MET A 14 -4.64 38.80 -24.42
CA MET A 14 -5.01 40.19 -24.24
C MET A 14 -3.76 41.07 -24.44
N VAL A 15 -3.73 41.77 -25.54
CA VAL A 15 -2.88 42.95 -25.76
C VAL A 15 -3.62 44.15 -25.20
N LEU A 16 -3.10 44.75 -24.14
CA LEU A 16 -3.53 46.09 -23.74
C LEU A 16 -2.37 47.06 -23.93
N ALA A 17 -2.49 47.84 -25.00
CA ALA A 17 -1.73 49.08 -25.13
C ALA A 17 -2.53 50.19 -24.43
N ALA A 18 -1.96 50.82 -23.45
CA ALA A 18 -2.39 52.10 -22.94
C ALA A 18 -1.18 52.90 -22.52
N CYS A 19 -0.87 53.94 -23.29
CA CYS A 19 -0.02 55.05 -22.88
C CYS A 19 -0.78 55.90 -21.90
N SER A 20 -0.18 56.16 -20.74
CA SER A 20 -0.46 57.35 -19.97
C SER A 20 0.70 57.53 -18.99
N SER A 21 1.40 58.62 -19.15
CA SER A 21 2.47 59.12 -18.26
C SER A 21 1.87 59.57 -16.93
N ASP A 22 2.30 58.90 -15.84
CA ASP A 22 2.39 59.57 -14.54
C ASP A 22 3.46 58.87 -13.73
N ASP A 23 4.52 59.64 -13.37
CA ASP A 23 5.67 59.17 -12.62
C ASP A 23 5.31 58.96 -11.14
N THR A 24 4.76 57.83 -10.79
CA THR A 24 4.85 57.25 -9.47
C THR A 24 5.65 55.98 -9.59
N ILE A 25 6.92 56.06 -9.12
CA ILE A 25 7.77 54.88 -8.93
C ILE A 25 7.09 54.00 -7.85
N GLU A 26 6.17 53.14 -8.25
CA GLU A 26 5.80 52.02 -7.40
C GLU A 26 7.03 51.15 -7.23
N PRO A 27 7.37 50.75 -5.98
CA PRO A 27 8.48 49.81 -5.77
C PRO A 27 8.18 48.57 -6.58
N ALA A 28 9.06 48.22 -7.50
CA ALA A 28 8.94 47.01 -8.31
C ALA A 28 8.66 45.84 -7.37
N VAL A 29 7.44 45.31 -7.41
CA VAL A 29 7.09 44.09 -6.72
C VAL A 29 8.05 43.06 -7.27
N LYS A 30 9.02 42.63 -6.44
CA LYS A 30 9.94 41.54 -6.76
C LYS A 30 9.07 40.32 -7.06
N ARG A 31 8.82 40.03 -8.34
CA ARG A 31 8.16 38.80 -8.74
C ARG A 31 9.08 37.68 -8.29
N GLY A 32 8.57 36.82 -7.39
CA GLY A 32 9.27 35.65 -6.96
C GLY A 32 9.59 34.75 -8.17
N MET A 33 10.70 34.04 -8.07
CA MET A 33 11.13 33.15 -9.13
C MET A 33 10.25 31.91 -9.18
N VAL A 34 9.97 31.40 -10.37
CA VAL A 34 9.12 30.25 -10.60
C VAL A 34 9.97 29.03 -10.92
N LEU A 35 9.67 27.88 -10.29
CA LEU A 35 10.24 26.58 -10.62
C LEU A 35 9.14 25.67 -11.16
N LYS A 36 9.30 25.20 -12.39
CA LYS A 36 8.49 24.14 -12.97
C LYS A 36 9.18 22.80 -12.72
N ALA A 37 8.71 22.06 -11.74
CA ALA A 37 9.24 20.75 -11.42
C ALA A 37 8.31 19.66 -11.96
N ASN A 38 8.87 18.79 -12.81
CA ASN A 38 8.23 17.55 -13.26
C ASN A 38 8.92 16.37 -12.61
N VAL A 39 8.19 15.28 -12.37
CA VAL A 39 8.80 14.01 -11.98
C VAL A 39 8.96 13.17 -13.22
N GLU A 40 10.16 12.60 -13.42
CA GLU A 40 10.39 11.67 -14.52
C GLU A 40 9.40 10.50 -14.40
N ASP A 41 8.78 10.13 -15.51
CA ASP A 41 7.74 9.10 -15.56
C ASP A 41 8.33 7.70 -15.26
N THR A 42 8.70 7.50 -14.02
CA THR A 42 8.84 6.20 -13.42
C THR A 42 7.52 5.93 -12.72
N ASP A 43 6.56 5.30 -13.34
CA ASP A 43 5.29 4.78 -12.78
C ASP A 43 4.86 5.30 -11.36
N THR A 44 5.15 6.57 -11.03
CA THR A 44 5.01 7.15 -9.69
C THR A 44 4.26 8.48 -9.71
N ARG A 45 3.08 8.55 -9.10
CA ARG A 45 2.34 9.81 -8.82
C ARG A 45 2.15 9.95 -7.31
N ALA A 46 2.19 11.18 -6.78
CA ALA A 46 2.00 11.49 -5.35
C ALA A 46 0.57 11.73 -4.90
N THR A 47 -0.38 11.24 -5.58
CA THR A 47 -1.50 10.62 -4.88
C THR A 47 -1.16 9.14 -4.88
N LEU A 48 -0.70 8.65 -3.76
CA LEU A 48 -0.37 7.25 -3.60
C LEU A 48 -1.65 6.44 -3.72
N THR A 49 -2.00 6.03 -4.93
CA THR A 49 -3.03 5.05 -5.18
C THR A 49 -2.30 3.78 -5.60
N ASP A 50 -2.41 2.76 -4.77
CA ASP A 50 -2.00 1.41 -5.11
C ASP A 50 -2.95 0.89 -6.21
N ASN A 51 -2.57 1.06 -7.45
CA ASN A 51 -3.14 0.36 -8.58
C ASN A 51 -2.12 -0.68 -9.03
N GLU A 52 -2.24 -1.90 -8.49
CA GLU A 52 -1.50 -3.08 -8.93
C GLU A 52 0.05 -2.95 -8.89
N GLY A 53 0.59 -2.35 -7.83
CA GLY A 53 2.05 -2.22 -7.64
C GLY A 53 2.71 -1.13 -8.47
N LYS A 54 1.96 -0.20 -9.04
CA LYS A 54 2.48 0.98 -9.74
C LYS A 54 2.26 2.25 -8.92
N TRP A 55 3.33 2.89 -8.58
CA TRP A 55 3.33 4.14 -7.82
C TRP A 55 3.37 5.33 -8.77
N LYS A 56 2.57 6.34 -8.49
CA LYS A 56 2.69 7.62 -9.18
C LYS A 56 2.91 8.71 -8.14
N PHE A 57 3.96 9.53 -8.32
CA PHE A 57 4.24 10.68 -7.48
C PHE A 57 3.78 11.97 -8.16
N ALA A 58 2.97 12.83 -7.48
CA ALA A 58 2.68 14.20 -7.90
C ALA A 58 2.87 15.15 -6.71
N PHE A 59 3.38 16.33 -6.94
CA PHE A 59 3.51 17.34 -5.90
C PHE A 59 2.14 17.84 -5.46
N ALA A 60 1.95 17.93 -4.15
CA ALA A 60 0.76 18.53 -3.54
C ALA A 60 0.97 20.05 -3.35
N LYS A 61 -0.13 20.78 -3.20
CA LYS A 61 -0.07 22.16 -2.76
C LYS A 61 0.65 22.22 -1.41
N ASP A 62 1.47 23.26 -1.23
CA ASP A 62 2.32 23.51 -0.07
C ASP A 62 3.56 22.62 0.04
N ASP A 63 3.78 21.66 -0.87
CA ASP A 63 5.06 20.95 -0.96
C ASP A 63 6.22 21.94 -1.18
N MET A 64 7.39 21.63 -0.62
CA MET A 64 8.58 22.45 -0.73
C MET A 64 9.68 21.71 -1.48
N VAL A 65 10.35 22.43 -2.38
CA VAL A 65 11.57 21.99 -3.07
C VAL A 65 12.71 22.93 -2.68
N LYS A 66 13.83 22.35 -2.31
CA LYS A 66 15.08 23.08 -2.06
C LYS A 66 15.93 23.12 -3.31
N VAL A 67 16.43 24.30 -3.65
CA VAL A 67 17.25 24.52 -4.86
C VAL A 67 18.57 25.14 -4.47
N GLY A 68 19.69 24.59 -4.95
CA GLY A 68 21.02 25.05 -4.64
C GLY A 68 22.04 24.64 -5.69
N ASN A 69 23.25 25.24 -5.57
CA ASN A 69 24.42 24.83 -6.31
C ASN A 69 25.68 25.13 -5.45
N ASN A 70 26.89 24.99 -6.02
CA ASN A 70 28.14 25.23 -5.29
C ASN A 70 28.42 26.70 -4.99
N GLU A 71 27.74 27.64 -5.65
CA GLU A 71 27.98 29.07 -5.50
C GLU A 71 27.19 29.68 -4.32
N VAL A 72 26.20 28.94 -3.80
CA VAL A 72 25.34 29.43 -2.70
C VAL A 72 25.63 28.71 -1.39
N GLU A 73 25.63 29.48 -0.29
CA GLU A 73 25.81 28.91 1.05
C GLU A 73 24.57 28.13 1.50
N SER A 74 23.39 28.70 1.26
CA SER A 74 22.10 28.16 1.66
C SER A 74 21.24 27.79 0.46
N TYR A 75 20.39 26.79 0.64
CA TYR A 75 19.41 26.46 -0.36
C TYR A 75 18.25 27.44 -0.42
N TYR A 76 17.76 27.74 -1.62
CA TYR A 76 16.52 28.46 -1.84
C TYR A 76 15.33 27.56 -1.65
N THR A 77 14.28 28.09 -1.04
CA THR A 77 13.02 27.33 -0.83
C THR A 77 11.99 27.76 -1.86
N PHE A 78 11.47 26.79 -2.59
CA PHE A 78 10.38 26.94 -3.53
C PHE A 78 9.15 26.20 -2.99
N LYS A 79 8.02 26.91 -2.85
CA LYS A 79 6.77 26.36 -2.32
C LYS A 79 5.75 26.18 -3.45
N ASN A 80 5.10 25.02 -3.51
CA ASN A 80 4.08 24.71 -4.51
C ASN A 80 2.78 25.47 -4.21
N ASN A 81 2.33 26.33 -5.12
CA ASN A 81 1.04 27.01 -5.01
C ASN A 81 -0.14 26.18 -5.54
N GLY A 82 0.10 24.99 -6.04
CA GLY A 82 -0.86 24.08 -6.67
C GLY A 82 -0.69 23.95 -8.19
N THR A 83 0.14 24.82 -8.80
CA THR A 83 0.43 24.80 -10.24
C THR A 83 1.92 24.82 -10.52
N VAL A 84 2.66 25.66 -9.80
CA VAL A 84 4.10 25.84 -9.90
C VAL A 84 4.70 26.05 -8.51
N PHE A 85 6.01 25.91 -8.43
CA PHE A 85 6.75 26.26 -7.22
C PHE A 85 7.23 27.70 -7.31
N GLU A 86 7.05 28.47 -6.25
CA GLU A 86 7.43 29.89 -6.15
C GLU A 86 8.39 30.10 -4.98
N SER A 87 9.37 30.97 -5.18
CA SER A 87 10.25 31.44 -4.12
C SER A 87 10.09 32.96 -3.97
N THR A 88 10.07 33.43 -2.72
CA THR A 88 10.11 34.85 -2.40
C THR A 88 11.51 35.43 -2.65
N ASP A 89 12.53 34.56 -2.67
CA ASP A 89 13.93 34.97 -2.83
C ASP A 89 14.37 34.82 -4.29
N ALA A 90 14.94 35.86 -4.86
CA ALA A 90 15.57 35.78 -6.18
C ALA A 90 16.88 34.99 -6.07
N LEU A 91 17.08 34.04 -6.97
CA LEU A 91 18.33 33.29 -7.06
C LEU A 91 19.48 34.29 -7.37
N GLN A 92 20.54 34.24 -6.57
CA GLN A 92 21.71 35.05 -6.78
C GLN A 92 22.84 34.17 -7.34
N THR A 93 23.29 34.46 -8.53
CA THR A 93 24.47 33.85 -9.14
C THR A 93 25.23 34.91 -9.91
N THR A 94 26.53 34.85 -9.89
CA THR A 94 27.41 35.75 -10.65
C THR A 94 27.62 35.28 -12.09
N LYS A 95 27.29 34.03 -12.38
CA LYS A 95 27.44 33.37 -13.70
C LYS A 95 26.24 32.48 -13.98
N ALA A 96 26.10 32.11 -15.26
CA ALA A 96 25.19 31.06 -15.64
C ALA A 96 25.57 29.75 -14.93
N ALA A 97 24.63 29.16 -14.19
CA ALA A 97 24.87 28.00 -13.36
C ALA A 97 23.77 26.94 -13.52
N THR A 98 24.13 25.69 -13.37
CA THR A 98 23.18 24.57 -13.21
C THR A 98 22.80 24.48 -11.74
N TRP A 99 21.50 24.41 -11.47
CA TRP A 99 20.96 24.30 -10.12
C TRP A 99 20.48 22.88 -9.88
N CYS A 100 20.65 22.40 -8.66
CA CYS A 100 20.11 21.11 -8.23
C CYS A 100 18.89 21.33 -7.34
N ALA A 101 17.82 20.60 -7.64
CA ALA A 101 16.58 20.63 -6.89
C ALA A 101 16.41 19.34 -6.08
N TYR A 102 15.87 19.45 -4.86
CA TYR A 102 15.75 18.36 -3.89
C TYR A 102 14.37 18.40 -3.20
N PHE A 103 13.71 17.26 -3.15
CA PHE A 103 12.43 17.08 -2.47
C PHE A 103 12.53 15.88 -1.49
N PRO A 104 11.91 15.94 -0.33
CA PRO A 104 11.13 17.03 0.27
C PRO A 104 12.00 18.15 0.88
N GLY A 105 13.32 18.03 0.84
CA GLY A 105 14.25 18.98 1.39
C GLY A 105 15.72 18.60 1.17
N GLU A 106 16.64 19.40 1.68
CA GLU A 106 18.07 19.13 1.64
C GLU A 106 18.52 18.07 2.66
N ILE A 107 17.76 17.89 3.73
CA ILE A 107 17.97 16.84 4.75
C ILE A 107 16.67 16.06 4.87
N ILE A 108 16.76 14.74 4.83
CA ILE A 108 15.63 13.84 4.99
C ILE A 108 15.95 12.89 6.14
N GLU A 109 15.24 13.07 7.27
CA GLU A 109 15.33 12.16 8.40
C GLU A 109 14.56 10.88 8.07
N LEU A 110 15.23 9.73 8.18
CA LEU A 110 14.61 8.42 7.93
C LEU A 110 14.29 7.67 9.22
N ALA A 111 14.74 8.13 10.36
CA ALA A 111 14.41 7.54 11.65
C ALA A 111 12.92 7.71 12.01
N ASN A 112 12.34 6.72 12.69
CA ASN A 112 11.00 6.79 13.26
C ASN A 112 9.88 7.14 12.26
N GLN A 113 9.94 6.61 11.04
CA GLN A 113 8.88 6.78 10.04
C GLN A 113 7.54 6.24 10.58
N SER A 114 6.42 6.84 10.16
CA SER A 114 5.09 6.43 10.63
C SER A 114 4.71 5.02 10.17
N GLY A 115 5.26 4.57 9.05
CA GLY A 115 4.89 3.32 8.40
C GLY A 115 3.58 3.41 7.61
N GLU A 116 2.90 4.55 7.63
CA GLU A 116 1.67 4.77 6.89
C GLU A 116 1.98 5.13 5.43
N PHE A 117 1.19 4.58 4.52
CA PHE A 117 1.37 4.85 3.09
C PHE A 117 1.26 6.35 2.74
N ALA A 118 0.31 7.05 3.38
CA ALA A 118 0.10 8.48 3.19
C ALA A 118 1.33 9.34 3.57
N ASP A 119 2.19 8.84 4.44
CA ASP A 119 3.36 9.56 4.93
C ASP A 119 4.64 9.26 4.14
N VAL A 120 4.61 8.31 3.20
CA VAL A 120 5.79 7.95 2.39
C VAL A 120 6.38 9.18 1.68
N ALA A 121 5.55 10.07 1.15
CA ALA A 121 5.99 11.27 0.44
C ALA A 121 6.87 12.19 1.29
N LYS A 122 6.68 12.21 2.62
CA LYS A 122 7.47 13.03 3.55
C LYS A 122 8.95 12.64 3.61
N ASN A 123 9.26 11.39 3.27
CA ASN A 123 10.61 10.84 3.32
C ASN A 123 11.14 10.45 1.94
N TYR A 124 10.31 10.57 0.87
CA TYR A 124 10.64 10.07 -0.44
C TYR A 124 11.52 11.03 -1.22
N ALA A 125 12.80 10.68 -1.35
CA ALA A 125 13.82 11.51 -1.96
C ALA A 125 13.68 11.60 -3.48
N LEU A 126 13.54 12.83 -4.00
CA LEU A 126 13.63 13.17 -5.42
C LEU A 126 14.70 14.23 -5.62
N ALA A 127 15.49 14.12 -6.69
CA ALA A 127 16.44 15.16 -7.08
C ALA A 127 16.55 15.27 -8.59
N GLY A 128 16.85 16.48 -9.08
CA GLY A 128 17.05 16.77 -10.49
C GLY A 128 17.95 17.96 -10.72
N GLU A 129 18.46 18.11 -11.94
CA GLU A 129 19.24 19.27 -12.38
C GLU A 129 18.41 20.12 -13.34
N THR A 130 18.52 21.43 -13.21
CA THR A 130 17.91 22.37 -14.16
C THR A 130 18.81 22.53 -15.38
N ALA A 131 18.25 23.08 -16.45
CA ALA A 131 19.08 23.70 -17.47
C ALA A 131 19.88 24.87 -16.85
N THR A 132 21.02 25.22 -17.43
CA THR A 132 21.82 26.35 -17.01
C THR A 132 21.00 27.64 -17.06
N ALA A 133 20.95 28.36 -15.95
CA ALA A 133 20.21 29.60 -15.81
C ALA A 133 21.06 30.73 -15.20
N THR A 134 20.68 31.98 -15.49
CA THR A 134 21.31 33.18 -14.96
C THR A 134 20.38 33.89 -13.98
N THR A 135 20.95 34.78 -13.15
CA THR A 135 20.16 35.71 -12.32
C THR A 135 19.22 36.52 -13.22
N GLY A 136 17.93 36.57 -12.85
CA GLY A 136 16.91 37.30 -13.61
C GLY A 136 16.24 36.51 -14.74
N SER A 137 16.54 35.21 -14.92
CA SER A 137 15.78 34.35 -15.80
C SER A 137 14.34 34.15 -15.28
N ASP A 138 13.39 34.02 -16.21
CA ASP A 138 11.93 33.94 -15.92
C ASP A 138 11.49 32.68 -15.16
N GLY A 139 12.42 31.80 -14.83
CA GLY A 139 12.15 30.60 -14.05
C GLY A 139 13.11 29.44 -14.36
N LEU A 140 13.03 28.44 -13.53
CA LEU A 140 13.75 27.18 -13.67
C LEU A 140 12.78 26.07 -14.12
N THR A 141 13.30 25.14 -14.90
CA THR A 141 12.61 23.88 -15.17
C THR A 141 13.50 22.72 -14.74
N VAL A 142 12.93 21.75 -14.01
CA VAL A 142 13.65 20.59 -13.53
C VAL A 142 12.80 19.33 -13.74
N THR A 143 13.46 18.24 -14.17
CA THR A 143 12.89 16.90 -14.11
C THR A 143 13.52 16.17 -12.96
N MET A 144 12.72 15.88 -11.93
CA MET A 144 13.17 15.20 -10.72
C MET A 144 13.06 13.70 -10.87
N LYS A 145 14.08 13.00 -10.39
CA LYS A 145 14.18 11.54 -10.41
C LYS A 145 14.20 11.00 -8.99
N ALA A 146 13.58 9.85 -8.78
CA ALA A 146 13.64 9.17 -7.50
C ALA A 146 15.08 8.83 -7.10
N LYS A 147 15.39 8.96 -5.81
CA LYS A 147 16.68 8.61 -5.18
C LYS A 147 16.48 7.63 -4.01
N ALA A 148 15.25 7.27 -3.76
CA ALA A 148 14.87 6.30 -2.73
C ALA A 148 14.06 5.16 -3.32
N ALA A 149 13.98 4.07 -2.56
CA ALA A 149 13.07 2.96 -2.76
C ALA A 149 12.12 2.87 -1.56
N VAL A 150 11.02 2.14 -1.73
CA VAL A 150 10.08 1.89 -0.64
C VAL A 150 10.02 0.41 -0.34
N LEU A 151 10.10 0.07 0.94
CA LEU A 151 9.88 -1.27 1.44
C LEU A 151 8.46 -1.35 2.00
N CYS A 152 7.67 -2.28 1.49
CA CYS A 152 6.39 -2.67 2.05
C CYS A 152 6.62 -3.90 2.92
N ILE A 153 6.32 -3.79 4.20
CA ILE A 153 6.55 -4.85 5.18
C ILE A 153 5.22 -5.52 5.48
N VAL A 154 5.15 -6.82 5.27
CA VAL A 154 3.95 -7.64 5.42
C VAL A 154 4.21 -8.81 6.36
N GLY A 155 3.13 -9.41 6.90
CA GLY A 155 3.21 -10.57 7.78
C GLY A 155 3.45 -10.21 9.25
N VAL A 156 3.28 -8.94 9.62
CA VAL A 156 3.33 -8.48 11.01
C VAL A 156 2.05 -8.90 11.73
N LYS A 157 2.17 -9.52 12.91
CA LYS A 157 1.05 -9.96 13.76
C LYS A 157 0.86 -9.02 14.94
N ASP A 158 -0.32 -9.07 15.56
CA ASP A 158 -0.55 -8.39 16.83
C ASP A 158 0.36 -8.94 17.93
N GLY A 159 1.00 -8.02 18.66
CA GLY A 159 1.99 -8.37 19.68
C GLY A 159 3.42 -8.59 19.17
N ASP A 160 3.64 -8.70 17.86
CA ASP A 160 5.02 -8.69 17.32
C ASP A 160 5.66 -7.32 17.57
N CYS A 161 6.95 -7.35 17.96
CA CYS A 161 7.78 -6.15 18.02
C CYS A 161 8.50 -5.99 16.68
N LEU A 162 7.85 -5.32 15.72
CA LEU A 162 8.52 -4.91 14.49
C LEU A 162 9.47 -3.76 14.79
N ASP A 163 10.75 -3.95 14.54
CA ASP A 163 11.83 -2.96 14.74
C ASP A 163 12.76 -2.97 13.54
N ILE A 164 12.38 -2.21 12.51
CA ILE A 164 13.12 -2.16 11.25
C ILE A 164 14.27 -1.18 11.34
N ASN A 165 15.47 -1.69 11.15
CA ASN A 165 16.68 -0.93 10.95
C ASN A 165 17.36 -1.34 9.63
N VAL A 166 18.10 -0.42 9.06
CA VAL A 166 18.79 -0.61 7.78
C VAL A 166 20.25 -0.24 7.94
N GLN A 167 21.14 -1.06 7.43
CA GLN A 167 22.59 -0.88 7.61
C GLN A 167 23.30 -0.85 6.26
N THR A 168 24.35 -0.04 6.19
CA THR A 168 25.39 -0.07 5.17
C THR A 168 26.71 -0.59 5.78
N ALA A 169 27.78 -0.55 5.01
CA ALA A 169 29.12 -0.86 5.56
C ALA A 169 29.60 0.17 6.61
N GLU A 170 29.09 1.42 6.50
CA GLU A 170 29.49 2.55 7.38
C GLU A 170 28.64 2.65 8.65
N GLY A 171 27.57 1.87 8.79
CA GLY A 171 26.69 1.90 9.96
C GLY A 171 25.20 1.92 9.64
N TYR A 172 24.39 2.24 10.65
CA TYR A 172 22.94 2.31 10.53
C TYR A 172 22.51 3.54 9.75
N VAL A 173 21.64 3.37 8.78
CA VAL A 173 21.06 4.47 8.01
C VAL A 173 20.19 5.32 8.93
N SER A 174 20.47 6.64 8.95
CA SER A 174 19.71 7.62 9.73
C SER A 174 18.98 8.64 8.85
N GLY A 175 19.50 8.92 7.65
CA GLY A 175 18.93 9.94 6.79
C GLY A 175 19.60 10.05 5.43
N LEU A 176 19.25 11.11 4.73
CA LEU A 176 19.80 11.51 3.44
C LEU A 176 20.14 13.00 3.48
N THR A 177 21.26 13.39 2.90
CA THR A 177 21.66 14.80 2.74
C THR A 177 21.90 15.10 1.27
N ALA A 178 21.31 16.17 0.78
CA ALA A 178 21.49 16.65 -0.58
C ALA A 178 22.98 16.92 -0.92
N ALA A 179 23.38 16.51 -2.11
CA ALA A 179 24.72 16.81 -2.64
C ALA A 179 24.63 18.10 -3.46
N LYS A 180 25.12 19.23 -2.93
CA LYS A 180 24.99 20.58 -3.54
C LYS A 180 25.36 20.68 -5.02
N ASN A 181 26.27 19.83 -5.47
CA ASN A 181 26.86 19.86 -6.80
C ASN A 181 26.38 18.76 -7.75
N SER A 182 25.38 18.00 -7.34
CA SER A 182 24.81 16.93 -8.16
C SER A 182 23.37 16.66 -7.75
N ALA A 183 22.54 16.22 -8.70
CA ALA A 183 21.15 15.80 -8.43
C ALA A 183 21.12 14.45 -7.71
N GLY A 184 21.60 14.44 -6.46
CA GLY A 184 21.68 13.23 -5.64
C GLY A 184 21.68 13.52 -4.15
N PHE A 185 21.62 12.46 -3.37
CA PHE A 185 21.72 12.48 -1.92
C PHE A 185 22.89 11.60 -1.48
N LYS A 186 23.53 11.99 -0.39
CA LYS A 186 24.47 11.16 0.36
C LYS A 186 23.70 10.47 1.49
N VAL A 187 23.95 9.19 1.70
CA VAL A 187 23.39 8.45 2.84
C VAL A 187 24.07 8.91 4.12
N GLN A 188 23.26 9.27 5.10
CA GLN A 188 23.73 9.51 6.46
C GLN A 188 23.66 8.24 7.28
N THR A 189 24.70 7.96 8.04
CA THR A 189 24.80 6.78 8.90
C THR A 189 25.16 7.17 10.33
N SER A 190 24.79 6.30 11.27
CA SER A 190 25.12 6.40 12.67
C SER A 190 25.81 5.10 13.13
N PRO A 191 26.84 5.17 13.99
CA PRO A 191 27.41 3.98 14.61
C PRO A 191 26.44 3.34 15.63
N ALA A 192 25.54 4.13 16.22
CA ALA A 192 24.49 3.66 17.10
C ALA A 192 23.29 3.16 16.28
N LYS A 193 22.58 2.14 16.79
CA LYS A 193 21.39 1.60 16.15
C LYS A 193 20.36 2.70 15.92
N VAL A 194 19.86 2.79 14.69
CA VAL A 194 18.76 3.69 14.29
C VAL A 194 17.59 2.83 13.84
N THR A 195 16.43 3.03 14.46
CA THR A 195 15.17 2.40 14.06
C THR A 195 14.46 3.26 13.05
N LEU A 196 14.23 2.75 11.85
CA LEU A 196 13.47 3.45 10.81
C LEU A 196 11.97 3.32 11.02
N LEU A 197 11.51 2.21 11.57
CA LEU A 197 10.11 1.93 11.86
C LEU A 197 9.99 1.00 13.07
N SER A 198 9.10 1.33 14.02
CA SER A 198 8.71 0.46 15.13
C SER A 198 7.20 0.33 15.19
N LYS A 199 6.68 -0.92 15.23
CA LYS A 199 5.25 -1.25 15.29
C LYS A 199 4.99 -2.48 16.14
N GLN A 200 3.81 -2.54 16.78
CA GLN A 200 3.37 -3.64 17.65
C GLN A 200 2.01 -4.22 17.26
N LYS A 201 1.44 -3.76 16.15
CA LYS A 201 0.14 -4.23 15.67
C LYS A 201 0.27 -4.92 14.32
N ALA A 202 -0.63 -5.85 14.06
CA ALA A 202 -0.77 -6.43 12.74
C ALA A 202 -1.05 -5.31 11.71
N GLY A 203 -0.40 -5.40 10.54
CA GLY A 203 -0.56 -4.40 9.52
C GLY A 203 0.37 -4.58 8.32
N VAL A 204 0.17 -3.73 7.34
CA VAL A 204 1.13 -3.49 6.25
C VAL A 204 1.76 -2.13 6.52
N TYR A 205 3.08 -2.09 6.52
CA TYR A 205 3.83 -0.88 6.82
C TYR A 205 4.78 -0.53 5.69
N TYR A 206 5.11 0.75 5.58
CA TYR A 206 5.92 1.29 4.50
C TYR A 206 7.12 2.04 5.06
N VAL A 207 8.30 1.77 4.51
CA VAL A 207 9.55 2.41 4.92
C VAL A 207 10.30 2.89 3.70
N VAL A 208 10.66 4.17 3.69
CA VAL A 208 11.55 4.74 2.68
C VAL A 208 12.98 4.44 3.05
N VAL A 209 13.75 3.99 2.07
CA VAL A 209 15.18 3.67 2.23
C VAL A 209 15.99 4.20 1.06
N PRO A 210 17.29 4.44 1.24
CA PRO A 210 18.17 4.85 0.14
C PRO A 210 18.18 3.82 -1.01
N ALA A 211 18.27 4.33 -2.24
CA ALA A 211 18.49 3.49 -3.42
C ALA A 211 19.96 3.60 -3.89
N GLY A 212 20.38 2.63 -4.70
CA GLY A 212 21.72 2.63 -5.31
C GLY A 212 22.88 2.26 -4.39
N VAL A 213 22.59 1.88 -3.13
CA VAL A 213 23.62 1.47 -2.17
C VAL A 213 23.32 0.08 -1.62
N LYS A 214 24.36 -0.66 -1.25
CA LYS A 214 24.22 -1.98 -0.62
C LYS A 214 23.66 -1.81 0.77
N LEU A 215 22.53 -2.45 1.03
CA LEU A 215 21.78 -2.39 2.30
C LEU A 215 21.60 -3.79 2.88
N SER A 216 21.50 -3.85 4.20
CA SER A 216 20.96 -4.98 4.97
C SER A 216 19.79 -4.50 5.81
N VAL A 217 18.66 -5.19 5.72
CA VAL A 217 17.41 -4.83 6.43
C VAL A 217 17.20 -5.86 7.54
N TYR A 218 17.00 -5.40 8.75
CA TYR A 218 16.79 -6.21 9.94
C TYR A 218 15.44 -5.89 10.59
N ASN A 219 14.85 -6.92 11.19
CA ASN A 219 13.83 -6.76 12.23
C ASN A 219 14.49 -7.10 13.58
N GLY A 220 14.68 -6.11 14.42
CA GLY A 220 15.51 -6.25 15.62
C GLY A 220 16.94 -6.64 15.26
N ASN A 221 17.35 -7.85 15.62
CA ASN A 221 18.65 -8.44 15.29
C ASN A 221 18.60 -9.48 14.18
N THR A 222 17.39 -9.77 13.66
CA THR A 222 17.19 -10.79 12.61
C THR A 222 17.32 -10.16 11.24
N LEU A 223 18.27 -10.65 10.44
CA LEU A 223 18.41 -10.24 9.04
C LEU A 223 17.22 -10.73 8.22
N ILE A 224 16.43 -9.80 7.66
CA ILE A 224 15.32 -10.11 6.77
C ILE A 224 15.82 -10.22 5.33
N LYS A 225 16.62 -9.24 4.89
CA LYS A 225 17.07 -9.13 3.51
C LYS A 225 18.39 -8.39 3.40
N ALA A 226 19.24 -8.85 2.49
CA ALA A 226 20.41 -8.10 2.04
C ALA A 226 20.30 -7.85 0.53
N THR A 227 20.70 -6.66 0.08
CA THR A 227 20.74 -6.31 -1.34
C THR A 227 22.07 -6.74 -1.97
N LYS A 228 22.07 -6.87 -3.31
CA LYS A 228 23.30 -6.98 -4.08
C LYS A 228 24.10 -5.66 -4.01
N ALA A 229 25.31 -5.63 -4.55
CA ALA A 229 26.19 -4.46 -4.52
C ALA A 229 25.55 -3.16 -5.05
N GLY A 230 24.70 -3.25 -6.08
CA GLY A 230 23.99 -2.10 -6.65
C GLY A 230 22.78 -1.62 -5.84
N GLY A 231 22.46 -2.28 -4.72
CA GLY A 231 21.36 -1.89 -3.85
C GLY A 231 19.97 -2.07 -4.45
N LEU A 232 19.01 -1.28 -3.95
CA LEU A 232 17.65 -1.19 -4.47
C LEU A 232 17.57 -0.19 -5.61
N THR A 233 16.70 -0.46 -6.58
CA THR A 233 16.44 0.47 -7.68
C THR A 233 15.60 1.64 -7.17
N ALA A 234 16.02 2.85 -7.48
CA ALA A 234 15.26 4.06 -7.17
C ALA A 234 13.87 4.05 -7.84
N GLY A 235 12.88 4.58 -7.17
CA GLY A 235 11.51 4.63 -7.67
C GLY A 235 10.79 3.28 -7.64
N LYS A 236 11.39 2.24 -7.09
CA LYS A 236 10.78 0.91 -7.00
C LYS A 236 10.26 0.62 -5.59
N TYR A 237 9.31 -0.27 -5.57
CA TYR A 237 8.64 -0.80 -4.41
C TYR A 237 9.02 -2.27 -4.21
N TYR A 238 9.32 -2.66 -2.99
CA TYR A 238 9.74 -4.02 -2.64
C TYR A 238 8.93 -4.54 -1.48
N THR A 239 8.41 -5.75 -1.59
CA THR A 239 7.71 -6.42 -0.49
C THR A 239 8.71 -7.22 0.34
N LEU A 240 8.71 -6.98 1.66
CA LEU A 240 9.44 -7.73 2.66
C LEU A 240 8.46 -8.48 3.55
N LYS A 241 8.63 -9.80 3.65
CA LYS A 241 7.85 -10.64 4.56
C LYS A 241 8.59 -10.75 5.89
N THR A 242 7.91 -10.45 6.99
CA THR A 242 8.42 -10.66 8.37
C THR A 242 7.87 -11.94 9.01
N GLY A 243 6.87 -12.55 8.37
CA GLY A 243 6.26 -13.81 8.74
C GLY A 243 5.66 -14.49 7.52
N ASP A 244 5.32 -15.78 7.66
CA ASP A 244 4.69 -16.53 6.59
C ASP A 244 3.22 -16.11 6.44
N VAL A 245 2.80 -15.89 5.18
CA VAL A 245 1.42 -15.59 4.79
C VAL A 245 0.76 -16.79 4.11
N ASP A 246 1.49 -17.86 3.92
CA ASP A 246 1.03 -19.18 3.48
C ASP A 246 2.00 -20.26 4.01
N GLY A 247 1.53 -21.50 4.06
CA GLY A 247 2.35 -22.61 4.53
C GLY A 247 1.56 -23.92 4.65
N GLU A 248 2.11 -24.85 5.40
CA GLU A 248 1.50 -26.15 5.69
C GLU A 248 1.52 -26.39 7.20
N GLU A 249 0.48 -27.04 7.70
CA GLU A 249 0.35 -27.43 9.10
C GLU A 249 -0.23 -28.86 9.19
N ASP A 250 0.11 -29.56 10.28
CA ASP A 250 -0.39 -30.90 10.55
C ASP A 250 -1.89 -30.86 10.87
N ALA A 251 -2.64 -31.77 10.25
CA ALA A 251 -4.01 -32.09 10.59
C ALA A 251 -4.12 -33.57 10.91
N THR A 252 -4.89 -33.91 11.94
CA THR A 252 -5.18 -35.32 12.29
C THR A 252 -6.59 -35.64 11.81
N ILE A 253 -6.69 -36.46 10.76
CA ILE A 253 -7.96 -36.87 10.15
C ILE A 253 -8.08 -38.38 10.29
N ASP A 254 -9.11 -38.84 10.97
CA ASP A 254 -9.36 -40.27 11.25
C ASP A 254 -8.13 -40.99 11.85
N GLY A 255 -7.39 -40.28 12.72
CA GLY A 255 -6.18 -40.77 13.39
C GLY A 255 -4.90 -40.72 12.55
N VAL A 256 -4.97 -40.23 11.31
CA VAL A 256 -3.81 -40.09 10.42
C VAL A 256 -3.35 -38.63 10.38
N VAL A 257 -2.06 -38.39 10.57
CA VAL A 257 -1.46 -37.05 10.43
C VAL A 257 -1.16 -36.78 8.96
N VAL A 258 -1.71 -35.69 8.43
CA VAL A 258 -1.50 -35.22 7.05
C VAL A 258 -1.16 -33.72 7.04
N LYS A 259 -0.41 -33.27 6.05
CA LYS A 259 -0.15 -31.83 5.86
C LYS A 259 -1.32 -31.16 5.14
N LYS A 260 -1.79 -30.07 5.69
CA LYS A 260 -2.82 -29.21 5.08
C LYS A 260 -2.25 -27.82 4.84
N LYS A 261 -2.49 -27.31 3.62
CA LYS A 261 -2.06 -25.97 3.23
C LYS A 261 -2.97 -24.91 3.86
N TRP A 262 -2.37 -23.79 4.24
CA TRP A 262 -3.07 -22.62 4.70
C TRP A 262 -2.59 -21.36 3.98
N VAL A 263 -3.43 -20.33 3.99
CA VAL A 263 -3.16 -19.02 3.45
C VAL A 263 -3.81 -17.94 4.31
N GLN A 264 -3.11 -16.83 4.50
CA GLN A 264 -3.63 -15.62 5.11
C GLN A 264 -3.98 -14.63 4.00
N LEU A 265 -5.13 -13.96 4.07
CA LEU A 265 -5.63 -13.07 3.01
C LEU A 265 -5.44 -11.59 3.31
N TRP A 266 -5.18 -11.24 4.57
CA TRP A 266 -4.90 -9.86 5.02
C TRP A 266 -4.04 -9.85 6.29
N PRO A 267 -3.39 -8.73 6.62
CA PRO A 267 -2.59 -8.61 7.85
C PRO A 267 -3.43 -8.83 9.10
N GLY A 268 -2.95 -9.68 10.00
CA GLY A 268 -3.68 -10.04 11.22
C GLY A 268 -4.94 -10.88 11.00
N GLY A 269 -5.27 -11.21 9.76
CA GLY A 269 -6.36 -12.14 9.45
C GLY A 269 -5.99 -13.58 9.82
N PRO A 270 -6.99 -14.48 9.86
CA PRO A 270 -6.74 -15.88 10.18
C PRO A 270 -6.01 -16.60 9.04
N LYS A 271 -5.34 -17.67 9.37
CA LYS A 271 -4.70 -18.59 8.43
C LYS A 271 -5.71 -19.63 7.98
N PHE A 272 -6.42 -19.36 6.90
CA PHE A 272 -7.43 -20.25 6.35
C PHE A 272 -6.80 -21.49 5.70
N ALA A 273 -7.37 -22.65 5.93
CA ALA A 273 -7.09 -23.82 5.11
C ALA A 273 -7.43 -23.53 3.64
N THR A 274 -6.69 -24.10 2.70
CA THR A 274 -7.01 -23.95 1.26
C THR A 274 -8.17 -24.84 0.81
N GLU A 275 -8.61 -25.79 1.66
CA GLU A 275 -9.71 -26.70 1.40
C GLU A 275 -10.67 -26.81 2.59
N ASN A 276 -11.89 -27.29 2.35
CA ASN A 276 -12.89 -27.53 3.39
C ASN A 276 -12.61 -28.85 4.12
N VAL A 277 -13.23 -29.02 5.30
CA VAL A 277 -13.45 -30.36 5.86
C VAL A 277 -14.23 -31.20 4.82
N ALA A 278 -13.82 -32.45 4.61
CA ALA A 278 -14.36 -33.30 3.54
C ALA A 278 -15.86 -33.61 3.66
N LYS A 279 -16.41 -33.44 4.87
CA LYS A 279 -17.85 -33.66 5.15
C LYS A 279 -18.47 -32.42 5.77
N THR A 280 -19.77 -32.24 5.59
CA THR A 280 -20.54 -31.24 6.34
C THR A 280 -20.67 -31.66 7.80
N LEU A 281 -20.61 -30.69 8.71
CA LEU A 281 -20.66 -30.90 10.15
C LEU A 281 -21.90 -30.23 10.75
N ASN A 282 -22.45 -30.81 11.83
CA ASN A 282 -23.40 -30.10 12.67
C ASN A 282 -22.64 -29.08 13.59
N TRP A 283 -23.37 -28.24 14.30
CA TRP A 283 -22.77 -27.19 15.14
C TRP A 283 -21.80 -27.74 16.20
N SER A 284 -22.18 -28.80 16.88
CA SER A 284 -21.36 -29.39 17.94
C SER A 284 -20.04 -29.98 17.40
N GLU A 285 -20.11 -30.63 16.24
CA GLU A 285 -18.91 -31.12 15.54
C GLU A 285 -18.02 -29.97 15.04
N ALA A 286 -18.64 -28.92 14.48
CA ALA A 286 -17.95 -27.77 13.93
C ALA A 286 -17.25 -26.92 15.01
N THR A 287 -17.81 -26.87 16.23
CA THR A 287 -17.26 -26.10 17.35
C THR A 287 -16.45 -26.94 18.34
N ALA A 288 -16.23 -28.21 18.04
CA ALA A 288 -15.34 -29.08 18.83
C ALA A 288 -13.94 -28.47 18.95
N LYS A 289 -13.26 -28.77 20.08
CA LYS A 289 -11.94 -28.21 20.38
C LYS A 289 -10.88 -29.31 20.49
N GLY A 290 -9.65 -28.91 20.26
CA GLY A 290 -8.49 -29.78 20.42
C GLY A 290 -8.58 -31.01 19.51
N SER A 291 -8.23 -32.16 20.02
CA SER A 291 -8.24 -33.44 19.27
C SER A 291 -9.64 -33.90 18.85
N ALA A 292 -10.70 -33.34 19.45
CA ALA A 292 -12.09 -33.65 19.05
C ALA A 292 -12.53 -32.90 17.78
N TYR A 293 -11.79 -31.91 17.33
CA TYR A 293 -12.07 -31.22 16.07
C TYR A 293 -11.75 -32.13 14.88
N ALA A 294 -12.49 -31.99 13.79
CA ALA A 294 -12.38 -32.85 12.61
C ALA A 294 -10.98 -32.94 11.98
N TRP A 295 -10.15 -31.90 12.15
CA TRP A 295 -8.76 -31.85 11.70
C TRP A 295 -7.75 -31.85 12.86
N GLY A 296 -8.17 -32.14 14.08
CA GLY A 296 -7.31 -32.19 15.26
C GLY A 296 -7.00 -30.82 15.87
N ALA A 297 -6.07 -30.79 16.83
CA ALA A 297 -5.86 -29.67 17.73
C ALA A 297 -5.28 -28.40 17.07
N ASN A 298 -4.57 -28.54 15.95
CA ASN A 298 -3.95 -27.41 15.25
C ASN A 298 -4.96 -26.60 14.41
N TRP A 299 -6.20 -27.06 14.32
CA TRP A 299 -7.23 -26.45 13.50
C TRP A 299 -8.50 -26.18 14.28
N ARG A 300 -9.27 -25.20 13.85
CA ARG A 300 -10.60 -24.86 14.38
C ARG A 300 -11.51 -24.26 13.33
N THR A 301 -12.77 -24.17 13.61
CA THR A 301 -13.72 -23.40 12.82
C THR A 301 -13.47 -21.90 13.06
N PRO A 302 -13.46 -21.03 12.03
CA PRO A 302 -13.29 -19.60 12.19
C PRO A 302 -14.44 -18.95 12.95
N THR A 303 -14.19 -17.84 13.58
CA THR A 303 -15.23 -16.97 14.17
C THR A 303 -16.00 -16.22 13.09
N LYS A 304 -17.13 -15.60 13.46
CA LYS A 304 -17.90 -14.70 12.60
C LYS A 304 -17.04 -13.55 12.05
N ASP A 305 -16.23 -12.94 12.89
CA ASP A 305 -15.38 -11.81 12.50
C ASP A 305 -14.28 -12.23 11.52
N GLU A 306 -13.75 -13.43 11.69
CA GLU A 306 -12.76 -14.01 10.78
C GLU A 306 -13.32 -14.37 9.40
N MET A 307 -14.63 -14.62 9.31
CA MET A 307 -15.33 -14.88 8.03
C MET A 307 -15.85 -13.59 7.36
N ASN A 308 -15.52 -12.43 7.88
CA ASN A 308 -15.95 -11.16 7.31
C ASN A 308 -15.02 -10.69 6.18
N PHE A 309 -15.15 -11.32 5.02
CA PHE A 309 -14.29 -11.10 3.85
C PHE A 309 -14.56 -9.78 3.13
N VAL A 310 -15.84 -9.42 2.99
CA VAL A 310 -16.31 -8.27 2.23
C VAL A 310 -17.45 -7.56 2.95
N ASN A 311 -17.63 -6.27 2.68
CA ASN A 311 -18.84 -5.56 3.06
C ASN A 311 -19.92 -5.74 2.00
N THR A 312 -21.17 -5.55 2.41
CA THR A 312 -22.31 -5.53 1.49
C THR A 312 -23.05 -4.20 1.59
N VAL A 313 -23.47 -3.68 0.45
CA VAL A 313 -24.41 -2.55 0.36
C VAL A 313 -25.53 -2.94 -0.58
N LYS A 314 -26.71 -2.38 -0.37
CA LYS A 314 -27.81 -2.58 -1.32
C LYS A 314 -27.47 -1.95 -2.67
N ASP A 315 -27.74 -2.66 -3.75
CA ASP A 315 -27.58 -2.13 -5.10
C ASP A 315 -28.64 -1.00 -5.31
N PRO A 316 -28.24 0.24 -5.55
CA PRO A 316 -29.18 1.34 -5.78
C PRO A 316 -30.04 1.16 -7.04
N LYS A 317 -29.67 0.26 -7.95
CA LYS A 317 -30.41 -0.08 -9.16
C LYS A 317 -31.35 -1.27 -9.00
N ASN A 318 -31.14 -2.08 -7.98
CA ASN A 318 -31.96 -3.25 -7.69
C ASN A 318 -31.89 -3.57 -6.19
N GLU A 319 -32.90 -3.13 -5.44
CA GLU A 319 -32.97 -3.31 -3.98
C GLU A 319 -32.97 -4.78 -3.48
N HIS A 320 -33.21 -5.73 -4.38
CA HIS A 320 -33.11 -7.17 -4.10
C HIS A 320 -31.69 -7.70 -4.19
N ASN A 321 -30.74 -6.92 -4.74
CA ASN A 321 -29.35 -7.31 -4.90
C ASN A 321 -28.47 -6.60 -3.86
N ASN A 322 -27.39 -7.29 -3.49
CA ASN A 322 -26.31 -6.68 -2.72
C ASN A 322 -25.05 -6.57 -3.59
N LEU A 323 -24.41 -5.41 -3.53
CA LEU A 323 -23.07 -5.21 -4.08
C LEU A 323 -22.05 -5.62 -3.02
N LEU A 324 -21.10 -6.46 -3.40
CA LEU A 324 -19.95 -6.80 -2.56
C LEU A 324 -18.91 -5.70 -2.69
N ILE A 325 -18.65 -5.01 -1.58
CA ILE A 325 -17.59 -4.00 -1.52
C ILE A 325 -16.37 -4.62 -0.84
N PRO A 326 -15.18 -4.51 -1.43
CA PRO A 326 -13.96 -4.98 -0.80
C PRO A 326 -13.80 -4.41 0.62
N LEU A 327 -13.58 -5.29 1.60
CA LEU A 327 -13.18 -4.95 2.96
C LEU A 327 -11.72 -5.40 3.18
N ASN A 328 -11.53 -6.71 3.31
CA ASN A 328 -10.21 -7.35 3.42
C ASN A 328 -9.85 -8.08 2.13
N THR A 329 -10.84 -8.44 1.34
CA THR A 329 -10.69 -9.19 0.10
C THR A 329 -11.59 -8.61 -0.99
N LYS A 330 -11.28 -8.90 -2.24
CA LYS A 330 -12.24 -8.87 -3.35
C LYS A 330 -12.84 -10.26 -3.52
N ALA A 331 -14.09 -10.32 -3.96
CA ALA A 331 -14.81 -11.57 -4.18
C ALA A 331 -15.30 -11.67 -5.62
N GLU A 332 -15.17 -12.83 -6.22
CA GLU A 332 -15.71 -13.13 -7.55
C GLU A 332 -16.29 -14.54 -7.60
N VAL A 333 -17.39 -14.71 -8.34
CA VAL A 333 -17.95 -16.05 -8.61
C VAL A 333 -17.06 -16.74 -9.62
N LYS A 334 -16.63 -17.96 -9.28
CA LYS A 334 -15.78 -18.79 -10.16
C LYS A 334 -16.23 -20.24 -10.18
N VAL A 335 -15.79 -20.93 -11.23
CA VAL A 335 -15.82 -22.40 -11.29
C VAL A 335 -14.39 -22.90 -11.14
N GLN A 336 -14.15 -23.74 -10.13
CA GLN A 336 -12.86 -24.37 -9.85
C GLN A 336 -13.10 -25.86 -9.56
N ASP A 337 -12.35 -26.72 -10.24
CA ASP A 337 -12.48 -28.20 -10.11
C ASP A 337 -13.92 -28.70 -10.32
N GLY A 338 -14.65 -28.07 -11.26
CA GLY A 338 -16.03 -28.42 -11.60
C GLY A 338 -17.08 -27.92 -10.59
N LYS A 339 -16.69 -27.19 -9.56
CA LYS A 339 -17.60 -26.62 -8.56
C LYS A 339 -17.70 -25.10 -8.75
N THR A 340 -18.93 -24.59 -8.72
CA THR A 340 -19.17 -23.15 -8.62
C THR A 340 -18.95 -22.70 -7.17
N GLY A 341 -18.42 -21.50 -6.97
CA GLY A 341 -18.17 -20.96 -5.64
C GLY A 341 -17.71 -19.51 -5.71
N ILE A 342 -17.26 -18.96 -4.58
CA ILE A 342 -16.65 -17.64 -4.50
C ILE A 342 -15.16 -17.78 -4.25
N LEU A 343 -14.37 -17.08 -5.08
CA LEU A 343 -12.96 -16.85 -4.87
C LEU A 343 -12.78 -15.52 -4.12
N TYR A 344 -12.27 -15.59 -2.89
CA TYR A 344 -11.85 -14.42 -2.11
C TYR A 344 -10.35 -14.21 -2.28
N THR A 345 -9.94 -13.04 -2.75
CA THR A 345 -8.54 -12.70 -2.96
C THR A 345 -8.17 -11.48 -2.13
N GLY A 346 -7.06 -11.54 -1.41
CA GLY A 346 -6.55 -10.40 -0.64
C GLY A 346 -6.35 -9.15 -1.51
N ILE A 347 -6.58 -7.97 -0.93
CA ILE A 347 -6.46 -6.69 -1.66
C ILE A 347 -5.26 -5.87 -1.22
N GLN A 348 -4.65 -6.23 -0.08
CA GLN A 348 -3.51 -5.49 0.44
C GLN A 348 -2.19 -6.00 -0.14
N PRO A 349 -1.19 -5.14 -0.27
CA PRO A 349 0.15 -5.53 -0.73
C PRO A 349 0.70 -6.73 0.02
N GLY A 350 1.30 -7.68 -0.70
CA GLY A 350 1.79 -8.94 -0.14
C GLY A 350 0.72 -10.04 0.02
N TYR A 351 -0.55 -9.71 -0.23
CA TYR A 351 -1.69 -10.63 -0.16
C TYR A 351 -2.48 -10.71 -1.48
N THR A 352 -2.17 -9.91 -2.48
CA THR A 352 -2.91 -9.83 -3.75
C THR A 352 -2.81 -11.08 -4.62
N ASP A 353 -1.82 -11.94 -4.35
CA ASP A 353 -1.63 -13.27 -4.93
C ASP A 353 -2.21 -14.40 -4.06
N LYS A 354 -2.81 -14.07 -2.92
CA LYS A 354 -3.37 -15.01 -1.95
C LYS A 354 -4.88 -15.08 -2.09
N SER A 355 -5.40 -16.31 -2.20
CA SER A 355 -6.84 -16.51 -2.35
C SER A 355 -7.31 -17.81 -1.71
N ILE A 356 -8.58 -17.84 -1.33
CA ILE A 356 -9.31 -19.06 -1.00
C ILE A 356 -10.55 -19.17 -1.86
N PHE A 357 -10.87 -20.37 -2.28
CA PHE A 357 -12.09 -20.68 -2.99
C PHE A 357 -13.07 -21.37 -2.03
N LEU A 358 -14.24 -20.78 -1.84
CA LEU A 358 -15.36 -21.37 -1.09
C LEU A 358 -16.38 -21.95 -2.08
N PRO A 359 -16.38 -23.28 -2.32
CA PRO A 359 -17.36 -23.91 -3.20
C PRO A 359 -18.76 -23.82 -2.61
N PHE A 360 -19.76 -23.78 -3.50
CA PHE A 360 -21.15 -23.96 -3.14
C PHE A 360 -21.48 -25.44 -3.02
N ASP A 361 -22.39 -25.79 -2.13
CA ASP A 361 -22.82 -27.18 -1.95
C ASP A 361 -24.30 -27.34 -2.32
N GLY A 362 -24.70 -27.22 -3.53
CA GLY A 362 -26.12 -27.44 -3.84
C GLY A 362 -26.45 -27.62 -5.30
N ASP A 363 -27.38 -28.55 -5.52
CA ASP A 363 -28.03 -28.87 -6.79
C ASP A 363 -29.24 -27.95 -7.11
N TYR A 364 -29.32 -26.78 -6.49
CA TYR A 364 -30.50 -25.92 -6.65
C TYR A 364 -30.27 -24.87 -7.76
N SER A 365 -31.37 -24.43 -8.37
CA SER A 365 -31.40 -23.34 -9.37
C SER A 365 -30.79 -22.01 -8.88
N TYR A 366 -30.55 -21.88 -7.58
CA TYR A 366 -29.75 -20.87 -6.94
C TYR A 366 -28.51 -21.54 -6.35
N PHE A 367 -27.32 -21.19 -6.84
CA PHE A 367 -26.06 -21.67 -6.30
C PHE A 367 -25.78 -20.94 -4.98
N GLY A 368 -25.66 -21.68 -3.89
CA GLY A 368 -25.38 -21.13 -2.56
C GLY A 368 -24.41 -22.01 -1.79
N GLY A 369 -23.83 -21.44 -0.75
CA GLY A 369 -22.94 -22.14 0.16
C GLY A 369 -23.09 -21.64 1.57
N ASP A 370 -23.33 -22.57 2.50
CA ASP A 370 -23.43 -22.29 3.91
C ASP A 370 -22.21 -22.83 4.66
N TYR A 371 -21.57 -21.93 5.40
CA TYR A 371 -20.36 -22.23 6.16
C TYR A 371 -20.54 -21.90 7.64
N TRP A 372 -20.27 -22.88 8.50
CA TRP A 372 -20.24 -22.62 9.94
C TRP A 372 -19.16 -21.63 10.34
N THR A 373 -19.51 -20.77 11.29
CA THR A 373 -18.53 -20.08 12.15
C THR A 373 -18.59 -20.67 13.56
N SER A 374 -17.56 -20.44 14.38
CA SER A 374 -17.55 -20.88 15.78
C SER A 374 -18.27 -19.91 16.72
N THR A 375 -18.81 -18.82 16.21
CA THR A 375 -19.54 -17.84 17.02
C THR A 375 -20.97 -18.31 17.25
N GLU A 376 -21.37 -18.34 18.51
CA GLU A 376 -22.77 -18.63 18.86
C GLU A 376 -23.68 -17.47 18.37
N GLY A 377 -24.78 -17.81 17.75
CA GLY A 377 -25.80 -16.87 17.32
C GLY A 377 -26.85 -16.60 18.39
N GLN A 378 -28.11 -16.52 18.00
CA GLN A 378 -29.21 -16.48 18.96
C GLN A 378 -29.27 -17.81 19.73
N LYS A 379 -29.86 -17.79 20.96
CA LYS A 379 -29.94 -18.97 21.83
C LYS A 379 -30.41 -20.22 21.07
N GLY A 380 -29.55 -21.23 21.02
CA GLY A 380 -29.80 -22.49 20.32
C GLY A 380 -29.45 -22.49 18.83
N TYR A 381 -28.82 -21.43 18.33
CA TYR A 381 -28.43 -21.27 16.95
C TYR A 381 -26.91 -20.95 16.86
N GLY A 382 -26.30 -21.37 15.75
CA GLY A 382 -24.95 -20.95 15.39
C GLY A 382 -24.97 -19.84 14.35
N THR A 383 -23.84 -19.16 14.17
CA THR A 383 -23.68 -18.19 13.09
C THR A 383 -23.14 -18.88 11.83
N VAL A 384 -23.74 -18.58 10.70
CA VAL A 384 -23.45 -19.14 9.38
C VAL A 384 -23.07 -18.02 8.43
N LEU A 385 -22.00 -18.21 7.65
CA LEU A 385 -21.79 -17.45 6.42
C LEU A 385 -22.68 -18.06 5.34
N ASP A 386 -23.70 -17.34 4.92
CA ASP A 386 -24.68 -17.72 3.91
C ASP A 386 -24.46 -16.87 2.64
N VAL A 387 -24.20 -17.53 1.53
CA VAL A 387 -23.91 -16.90 0.24
C VAL A 387 -24.78 -17.51 -0.84
N LEU A 388 -25.52 -16.66 -1.56
CA LEU A 388 -26.31 -17.05 -2.71
C LEU A 388 -25.80 -16.33 -3.97
N SER A 389 -25.70 -17.09 -5.06
CA SER A 389 -25.30 -16.56 -6.36
C SER A 389 -26.22 -17.10 -7.46
N ALA A 390 -26.57 -16.29 -8.43
CA ALA A 390 -27.21 -16.73 -9.66
C ALA A 390 -26.61 -15.96 -10.85
N SER A 391 -26.47 -16.63 -12.00
CA SER A 391 -25.96 -16.03 -13.24
C SER A 391 -24.61 -15.32 -13.10
N GLY A 392 -23.73 -15.80 -12.19
CA GLY A 392 -22.42 -15.21 -11.96
C GLY A 392 -22.40 -13.96 -11.06
N ILE A 393 -23.55 -13.58 -10.52
CA ILE A 393 -23.69 -12.43 -9.60
C ILE A 393 -24.01 -12.97 -8.20
N VAL A 394 -23.36 -12.39 -7.17
CA VAL A 394 -23.72 -12.70 -5.78
C VAL A 394 -24.93 -11.85 -5.40
N TYR A 395 -26.06 -12.51 -5.20
CA TYR A 395 -27.28 -11.84 -4.76
C TYR A 395 -27.31 -11.61 -3.27
N TYR A 396 -26.63 -12.47 -2.52
CA TYR A 396 -26.76 -12.54 -1.10
C TYR A 396 -25.45 -12.96 -0.45
N TYR A 397 -25.05 -12.21 0.52
CA TYR A 397 -23.92 -12.49 1.40
C TYR A 397 -24.27 -11.97 2.78
N ARG A 398 -24.31 -12.84 3.76
CA ARG A 398 -24.54 -12.42 5.15
C ARG A 398 -23.89 -13.40 6.13
N LEU A 399 -23.57 -12.87 7.28
CA LEU A 399 -23.28 -13.68 8.47
C LEU A 399 -24.55 -13.76 9.31
N TRP A 400 -25.21 -14.90 9.23
CA TRP A 400 -26.55 -15.12 9.77
C TRP A 400 -26.53 -15.86 11.11
N ASP A 401 -27.16 -15.28 12.14
CA ASP A 401 -27.11 -15.75 13.53
C ASP A 401 -28.21 -16.76 13.87
N GLN A 402 -28.85 -17.38 12.91
CA GLN A 402 -29.99 -18.31 13.09
C GLN A 402 -29.79 -19.65 12.40
N GLY A 403 -28.54 -20.09 12.22
CA GLY A 403 -28.25 -21.43 11.71
C GLY A 403 -28.68 -22.50 12.72
N HIS A 404 -29.60 -23.39 12.33
CA HIS A 404 -30.04 -24.48 13.20
C HIS A 404 -28.89 -25.43 13.53
N THR A 405 -28.58 -25.63 14.80
CA THR A 405 -27.41 -26.40 15.29
C THR A 405 -27.41 -27.86 14.85
N ASN A 406 -28.56 -28.45 14.49
CA ASN A 406 -28.68 -29.81 13.97
C ASN A 406 -28.48 -29.89 12.45
N THR A 407 -28.51 -28.78 11.73
CA THR A 407 -28.22 -28.75 10.29
C THR A 407 -26.73 -28.98 10.07
N LYS A 408 -26.38 -29.60 8.97
CA LYS A 408 -24.97 -29.81 8.60
C LYS A 408 -24.58 -28.84 7.50
N TYR A 409 -23.56 -28.03 7.79
CA TYR A 409 -22.97 -27.08 6.85
C TYR A 409 -21.49 -27.35 6.62
N MET A 410 -20.94 -26.72 5.60
CA MET A 410 -19.50 -26.78 5.31
C MET A 410 -18.69 -26.07 6.41
N VAL A 411 -17.42 -26.46 6.50
CA VAL A 411 -16.44 -25.79 7.37
C VAL A 411 -15.18 -25.53 6.56
N ARG A 412 -14.75 -24.28 6.58
CA ARG A 412 -13.43 -23.86 6.13
C ARG A 412 -12.55 -23.66 7.38
N PRO A 413 -11.64 -24.59 7.71
CA PRO A 413 -10.83 -24.47 8.91
C PRO A 413 -9.86 -23.28 8.88
N VAL A 414 -9.51 -22.79 10.07
CA VAL A 414 -8.38 -21.89 10.31
C VAL A 414 -7.43 -22.52 11.32
N LEU A 415 -6.16 -22.09 11.32
CA LEU A 415 -5.22 -22.52 12.35
C LEU A 415 -5.71 -22.08 13.73
N ALA A 416 -5.56 -22.96 14.71
CA ALA A 416 -5.72 -22.64 16.11
C ALA A 416 -4.42 -21.95 16.59
N GLU A 417 -4.50 -20.65 16.84
CA GLU A 417 -3.40 -19.88 17.43
C GLU A 417 -3.41 -19.95 18.94
#